data_9f949e87dfd2d2f5e47b891e812591dd
#
_entry.id   9f949e87dfd2d2f5e47b891e812591dd
#
_cell.length_a   1.000
_cell.length_b   1.000
_cell.length_c   1.000
_cell.angle_alpha   90.00
_cell.angle_beta   90.00
_cell.angle_gamma   90.00
#
_symmetry.space_group_name_H-M   'P 1'
#
loop_
_entity.id
_entity.type
_entity.pdbx_description
1 polymer ?
#
loop_
_entity_poly.entity_id
_entity_poly.type
_entity_poly.pdbx_seq_one_letter_code
_entity_poly.pdbx_strand_id
1 'polypeptide(L)'
;MRRRGLKIGLALSGGGMRAIIFHLGVLKYLAERKLLENIEYISTVSGGSICIALIYSNNNMRWAGSEEYLTRILPNIEKILLKTDIESKLIIRSIVDIPHIFDTKSKKLATTMKKYLGIEGKIGDLEKRPTWCINAVTYETGMRFFFSQEWCGDRSIGYFRGEEVKVGEAISASAGFPILIGVYKLKRELYEWYDITGIKKVEQPRGKLHLWDGGVYDNLGLEPIYELMTEERSIKRINFCIISDAGAGIESFSQYRRGVFGRTEAIKRLLDIAANKVNMLNVECFLEHILKEENGFYVKIGESPEEILREYGCTEVRKRKLVESMLSSKECQKVGEYGTDLKRPSVEDFNRIMRHGYERMKLKFIEKRG
;
A
#
# COMPACT_ATOMS: atom_id res chain seq x y z
N MET A 1 -25.10 6.26 4.67
CA MET A 1 -24.78 6.83 3.36
C MET A 1 -25.04 5.76 2.29
N ARG A 2 -26.27 5.66 1.75
CA ARG A 2 -26.53 4.90 0.52
C ARG A 2 -26.55 5.92 -0.63
N ARG A 3 -25.36 6.30 -1.14
CA ARG A 3 -25.30 7.06 -2.38
C ARG A 3 -25.40 6.05 -3.53
N ARG A 4 -26.53 6.01 -4.24
CA ARG A 4 -26.58 5.36 -5.56
C ARG A 4 -25.45 5.96 -6.41
N GLY A 5 -24.54 5.11 -6.89
CA GLY A 5 -23.42 5.54 -7.73
C GLY A 5 -22.13 5.90 -7.00
N LEU A 6 -21.92 5.50 -5.73
CA LEU A 6 -20.62 5.65 -5.07
C LEU A 6 -19.58 4.75 -5.76
N LYS A 7 -18.49 5.36 -6.24
CA LYS A 7 -17.35 4.71 -6.90
C LYS A 7 -16.10 5.10 -6.15
N ILE A 8 -15.50 4.14 -5.45
CA ILE A 8 -14.39 4.39 -4.52
C ILE A 8 -13.05 4.13 -5.21
N GLY A 9 -12.13 5.11 -5.12
CA GLY A 9 -10.70 4.91 -5.29
C GLY A 9 -10.05 4.68 -3.94
N LEU A 10 -9.22 3.65 -3.82
CA LEU A 10 -8.56 3.26 -2.58
C LEU A 10 -7.05 3.34 -2.75
N ALA A 11 -6.37 4.18 -1.97
CA ALA A 11 -4.92 4.23 -1.88
C ALA A 11 -4.45 3.59 -0.58
N LEU A 12 -3.52 2.63 -0.67
CA LEU A 12 -2.93 1.92 0.47
C LEU A 12 -1.42 2.10 0.47
N SER A 13 -0.92 2.76 1.48
CA SER A 13 0.49 3.11 1.61
C SER A 13 1.41 1.90 1.88
N GLY A 14 2.71 2.14 1.72
CA GLY A 14 3.75 1.26 2.24
C GLY A 14 3.85 1.29 3.77
N GLY A 15 4.68 0.40 4.32
CA GLY A 15 4.96 0.30 5.75
C GLY A 15 5.06 -1.12 6.29
N GLY A 16 5.47 -2.08 5.46
CA GLY A 16 5.77 -3.47 5.85
C GLY A 16 4.57 -4.21 6.46
N MET A 17 4.85 -5.05 7.46
CA MET A 17 3.81 -5.84 8.16
C MET A 17 2.77 -4.95 8.83
N ARG A 18 3.18 -3.83 9.38
CA ARG A 18 2.28 -2.86 10.00
C ARG A 18 1.21 -2.36 9.03
N ALA A 19 1.63 -2.00 7.81
CA ALA A 19 0.73 -1.52 6.76
C ALA A 19 -0.25 -2.62 6.33
N ILE A 20 0.22 -3.84 6.12
CA ILE A 20 -0.65 -4.99 5.78
C ILE A 20 -1.80 -5.09 6.78
N ILE A 21 -1.48 -5.14 8.07
CA ILE A 21 -2.47 -5.38 9.15
C ILE A 21 -3.40 -4.17 9.31
N PHE A 22 -2.86 -2.95 9.26
CA PHE A 22 -3.66 -1.73 9.38
C PHE A 22 -4.70 -1.62 8.26
N HIS A 23 -4.28 -1.87 7.01
CA HIS A 23 -5.16 -1.86 5.86
C HIS A 23 -6.24 -2.95 5.92
N LEU A 24 -5.92 -4.14 6.45
CA LEU A 24 -6.94 -5.18 6.71
C LEU A 24 -8.03 -4.67 7.68
N GLY A 25 -7.65 -3.89 8.69
CA GLY A 25 -8.59 -3.26 9.61
C GLY A 25 -9.48 -2.20 8.94
N VAL A 26 -8.90 -1.35 8.09
CA VAL A 26 -9.64 -0.37 7.28
C VAL A 26 -10.64 -1.07 6.37
N LEU A 27 -10.20 -2.10 5.65
CA LEU A 27 -11.06 -2.90 4.75
C LEU A 27 -12.15 -3.65 5.51
N LYS A 28 -11.88 -4.12 6.74
CA LYS A 28 -12.89 -4.76 7.60
C LYS A 28 -14.05 -3.79 7.87
N TYR A 29 -13.77 -2.55 8.23
CA TYR A 29 -14.83 -1.57 8.45
C TYR A 29 -15.62 -1.28 7.17
N LEU A 30 -14.94 -1.15 6.03
CA LEU A 30 -15.61 -0.96 4.74
C LEU A 30 -16.50 -2.15 4.37
N ALA A 31 -16.04 -3.38 4.63
CA ALA A 31 -16.81 -4.60 4.39
C ALA A 31 -18.07 -4.66 5.27
N GLU A 32 -17.98 -4.31 6.56
CA GLU A 32 -19.16 -4.24 7.44
C GLU A 32 -20.21 -3.22 6.96
N ARG A 33 -19.79 -2.24 6.14
CA ARG A 33 -20.65 -1.25 5.50
C ARG A 33 -21.09 -1.62 4.08
N LYS A 34 -20.70 -2.80 3.59
CA LYS A 34 -20.95 -3.27 2.22
C LYS A 34 -20.43 -2.28 1.18
N LEU A 35 -19.18 -1.83 1.36
CA LEU A 35 -18.53 -0.86 0.50
C LEU A 35 -17.38 -1.44 -0.34
N LEU A 36 -16.97 -2.70 -0.12
CA LEU A 36 -15.95 -3.32 -0.95
C LEU A 36 -16.40 -3.46 -2.40
N GLU A 37 -17.70 -3.66 -2.62
CA GLU A 37 -18.34 -3.75 -3.95
C GLU A 37 -18.35 -2.41 -4.70
N ASN A 38 -18.09 -1.31 -4.02
CA ASN A 38 -18.03 0.03 -4.60
C ASN A 38 -16.60 0.46 -4.97
N ILE A 39 -15.60 -0.37 -4.67
CA ILE A 39 -14.20 -0.06 -5.01
C ILE A 39 -14.01 -0.32 -6.50
N GLU A 40 -13.67 0.75 -7.25
CA GLU A 40 -13.44 0.70 -8.70
C GLU A 40 -11.96 0.77 -9.06
N TYR A 41 -11.15 1.36 -8.18
CA TYR A 41 -9.72 1.54 -8.39
C TYR A 41 -8.95 1.39 -7.09
N ILE A 42 -7.84 0.66 -7.14
CA ILE A 42 -6.94 0.44 -6.00
C ILE A 42 -5.53 0.86 -6.43
N SER A 43 -4.89 1.72 -5.64
CA SER A 43 -3.50 2.10 -5.80
C SER A 43 -2.72 1.66 -4.56
N THR A 44 -1.60 0.98 -4.75
CA THR A 44 -0.86 0.38 -3.63
C THR A 44 0.64 0.56 -3.74
N VAL A 45 1.29 0.57 -2.58
CA VAL A 45 2.75 0.61 -2.44
C VAL A 45 3.19 -0.42 -1.40
N SER A 46 4.25 -1.19 -1.69
CA SER A 46 4.95 -2.04 -0.71
C SER A 46 4.01 -2.93 0.13
N GLY A 47 3.92 -2.71 1.44
CA GLY A 47 3.01 -3.44 2.34
C GLY A 47 1.55 -3.39 1.91
N GLY A 48 1.08 -2.26 1.36
CA GLY A 48 -0.25 -2.13 0.77
C GLY A 48 -0.45 -3.08 -0.42
N SER A 49 0.60 -3.25 -1.26
CA SER A 49 0.57 -4.19 -2.38
C SER A 49 0.48 -5.65 -1.91
N ILE A 50 1.21 -6.00 -0.84
CA ILE A 50 1.12 -7.33 -0.23
C ILE A 50 -0.27 -7.57 0.35
N CYS A 51 -0.88 -6.58 1.01
CA CYS A 51 -2.24 -6.66 1.57
C CYS A 51 -3.26 -7.03 0.48
N ILE A 52 -3.28 -6.32 -0.64
CA ILE A 52 -4.22 -6.57 -1.73
C ILE A 52 -3.93 -7.91 -2.43
N ALA A 53 -2.66 -8.27 -2.61
CA ALA A 53 -2.30 -9.56 -3.16
C ALA A 53 -2.81 -10.74 -2.32
N LEU A 54 -2.73 -10.63 -0.99
CA LEU A 54 -3.28 -11.64 -0.08
C LEU A 54 -4.79 -11.81 -0.28
N ILE A 55 -5.53 -10.71 -0.51
CA ILE A 55 -6.97 -10.78 -0.77
C ILE A 55 -7.25 -11.52 -2.08
N TYR A 56 -6.60 -11.11 -3.17
CA TYR A 56 -6.76 -11.74 -4.48
C TYR A 56 -6.36 -13.23 -4.47
N SER A 57 -5.21 -13.55 -3.87
CA SER A 57 -4.71 -14.93 -3.82
C SER A 57 -5.59 -15.86 -2.97
N ASN A 58 -6.24 -15.34 -1.93
CA ASN A 58 -7.22 -16.10 -1.13
C ASN A 58 -8.61 -16.13 -1.77
N ASN A 59 -8.81 -15.50 -2.93
CA ASN A 59 -10.09 -15.45 -3.64
C ASN A 59 -9.99 -15.79 -5.14
N ASN A 60 -9.12 -16.71 -5.51
CA ASN A 60 -8.97 -17.18 -6.90
C ASN A 60 -8.79 -16.03 -7.90
N MET A 61 -7.96 -15.04 -7.56
CA MET A 61 -7.65 -13.83 -8.35
C MET A 61 -8.87 -12.92 -8.63
N ARG A 62 -9.93 -13.03 -7.82
CA ARG A 62 -11.10 -12.15 -7.85
C ARG A 62 -11.11 -11.20 -6.67
N TRP A 63 -11.71 -10.04 -6.87
CA TRP A 63 -11.94 -9.12 -5.76
C TRP A 63 -12.98 -9.71 -4.81
N ALA A 64 -12.72 -9.61 -3.50
CA ALA A 64 -13.62 -10.14 -2.50
C ALA A 64 -14.83 -9.22 -2.27
N GLY A 65 -16.03 -9.78 -2.30
CA GLY A 65 -17.22 -9.11 -1.78
C GLY A 65 -17.15 -8.94 -0.26
N SER A 66 -17.93 -8.02 0.29
CA SER A 66 -17.88 -7.65 1.71
C SER A 66 -18.15 -8.83 2.64
N GLU A 67 -19.13 -9.65 2.34
CA GLU A 67 -19.47 -10.83 3.15
C GLU A 67 -18.34 -11.89 3.07
N GLU A 68 -17.87 -12.18 1.89
CA GLU A 68 -16.79 -13.11 1.65
C GLU A 68 -15.49 -12.67 2.32
N TYR A 69 -15.18 -11.38 2.27
CA TYR A 69 -14.03 -10.82 2.96
C TYR A 69 -14.10 -11.08 4.47
N LEU A 70 -15.24 -10.78 5.11
CA LEU A 70 -15.42 -10.93 6.55
C LEU A 70 -15.43 -12.38 7.02
N THR A 71 -16.09 -13.28 6.28
CA THR A 71 -16.33 -14.64 6.72
C THR A 71 -15.22 -15.62 6.36
N ARG A 72 -14.48 -15.37 5.29
CA ARG A 72 -13.50 -16.32 4.76
C ARG A 72 -12.11 -15.71 4.56
N ILE A 73 -12.02 -14.59 3.82
CA ILE A 73 -10.73 -14.07 3.37
C ILE A 73 -9.91 -13.52 4.54
N LEU A 74 -10.48 -12.61 5.33
CA LEU A 74 -9.78 -11.99 6.45
C LEU A 74 -9.31 -13.02 7.49
N PRO A 75 -10.13 -14.00 7.95
CA PRO A 75 -9.67 -15.03 8.87
C PRO A 75 -8.53 -15.91 8.31
N ASN A 76 -8.55 -16.20 7.00
CA ASN A 76 -7.46 -16.94 6.35
C ASN A 76 -6.16 -16.13 6.31
N ILE A 77 -6.23 -14.84 5.94
CA ILE A 77 -5.06 -13.96 5.92
C ILE A 77 -4.47 -13.82 7.32
N GLU A 78 -5.28 -13.61 8.34
CA GLU A 78 -4.85 -13.56 9.75
C GLU A 78 -4.06 -14.83 10.12
N LYS A 79 -4.61 -16.01 9.81
CA LYS A 79 -3.95 -17.29 10.07
C LYS A 79 -2.59 -17.41 9.35
N ILE A 80 -2.49 -16.92 8.12
CA ILE A 80 -1.24 -16.91 7.34
C ILE A 80 -0.22 -16.00 8.00
N LEU A 81 -0.57 -14.76 8.31
CA LEU A 81 0.35 -13.75 8.86
C LEU A 81 0.83 -14.11 10.27
N LEU A 82 -0.03 -14.69 11.11
CA LEU A 82 0.34 -15.14 12.46
C LEU A 82 1.23 -16.40 12.46
N LYS A 83 1.30 -17.14 11.35
CA LYS A 83 2.15 -18.33 11.22
C LYS A 83 3.47 -18.08 10.51
N THR A 84 3.55 -17.02 9.71
CA THR A 84 4.64 -16.84 8.75
C THR A 84 5.51 -15.65 9.14
N ASP A 85 6.80 -15.90 9.38
CA ASP A 85 7.83 -14.87 9.46
C ASP A 85 8.49 -14.73 8.08
N ILE A 86 8.04 -13.71 7.33
CA ILE A 86 8.47 -13.48 5.95
C ILE A 86 9.93 -13.07 5.90
N GLU A 87 10.37 -12.24 6.85
CA GLU A 87 11.75 -11.74 6.91
C GLU A 87 12.75 -12.86 7.18
N SER A 88 12.50 -13.68 8.20
CA SER A 88 13.35 -14.84 8.51
C SER A 88 13.42 -15.82 7.33
N LYS A 89 12.29 -16.05 6.62
CA LYS A 89 12.28 -16.92 5.44
C LYS A 89 13.08 -16.35 4.28
N LEU A 90 13.06 -15.03 4.07
CA LEU A 90 13.90 -14.34 3.09
C LEU A 90 15.39 -14.47 3.42
N ILE A 91 15.77 -14.27 4.68
CA ILE A 91 17.16 -14.36 5.16
C ILE A 91 17.67 -15.79 4.97
N ILE A 92 16.94 -16.80 5.46
CA ILE A 92 17.33 -18.21 5.34
C ILE A 92 17.52 -18.57 3.86
N ARG A 93 16.60 -18.19 2.99
CA ARG A 93 16.70 -18.47 1.56
C ARG A 93 17.87 -17.76 0.90
N SER A 94 18.27 -16.60 1.39
CA SER A 94 19.44 -15.87 0.90
C SER A 94 20.75 -16.57 1.26
N ILE A 95 20.76 -17.39 2.31
CA ILE A 95 21.93 -18.14 2.78
C ILE A 95 21.99 -19.53 2.14
N VAL A 96 20.85 -20.21 1.99
CA VAL A 96 20.78 -21.61 1.56
C VAL A 96 20.84 -21.77 0.03
N ASP A 97 20.34 -20.79 -0.75
CA ASP A 97 20.35 -20.83 -2.21
C ASP A 97 21.72 -20.42 -2.79
N ILE A 98 22.77 -21.11 -2.42
CA ILE A 98 24.14 -20.91 -2.94
C ILE A 98 24.22 -20.99 -4.48
N PRO A 99 23.45 -21.86 -5.22
CA PRO A 99 23.47 -21.88 -6.68
C PRO A 99 22.90 -20.63 -7.35
N HIS A 100 22.09 -19.85 -6.65
CA HIS A 100 21.42 -18.64 -7.16
C HIS A 100 21.93 -17.35 -6.50
N ILE A 101 23.21 -17.29 -6.17
CA ILE A 101 23.90 -16.10 -5.61
C ILE A 101 23.68 -14.84 -6.50
N PHE A 102 23.44 -15.04 -7.78
CA PHE A 102 23.15 -13.95 -8.75
C PHE A 102 21.68 -13.55 -8.86
N ASP A 103 20.76 -14.26 -8.22
CA ASP A 103 19.37 -13.82 -8.13
C ASP A 103 19.23 -12.71 -7.10
N THR A 104 18.64 -11.59 -7.54
CA THR A 104 18.41 -10.44 -6.66
C THR A 104 17.49 -10.83 -5.49
N LYS A 105 17.69 -10.22 -4.33
CA LYS A 105 16.83 -10.42 -3.15
C LYS A 105 15.36 -10.24 -3.48
N SER A 106 15.03 -9.35 -4.44
CA SER A 106 13.67 -9.10 -4.91
C SER A 106 13.03 -10.33 -5.62
N LYS A 107 13.80 -11.10 -6.41
CA LYS A 107 13.30 -12.38 -6.96
C LYS A 107 13.07 -13.41 -5.86
N LYS A 108 13.92 -13.41 -4.84
CA LYS A 108 13.76 -14.27 -3.66
C LYS A 108 12.51 -13.89 -2.87
N LEU A 109 12.15 -12.60 -2.82
CA LEU A 109 10.91 -12.13 -2.22
C LEU A 109 9.68 -12.70 -2.96
N ALA A 110 9.63 -12.60 -4.30
CA ALA A 110 8.53 -13.15 -5.09
C ALA A 110 8.31 -14.65 -4.82
N THR A 111 9.41 -15.41 -4.80
CA THR A 111 9.36 -16.86 -4.50
C THR A 111 8.97 -17.16 -3.06
N THR A 112 9.37 -16.31 -2.11
CA THR A 112 9.00 -16.44 -0.70
C THR A 112 7.50 -16.15 -0.52
N MET A 113 6.99 -15.10 -1.16
CA MET A 113 5.56 -14.78 -1.14
C MET A 113 4.73 -15.91 -1.75
N LYS A 114 5.16 -16.48 -2.88
CA LYS A 114 4.48 -17.65 -3.46
C LYS A 114 4.43 -18.82 -2.49
N LYS A 115 5.57 -19.20 -1.91
CA LYS A 115 5.70 -20.39 -1.06
C LYS A 115 4.97 -20.26 0.28
N TYR A 116 5.03 -19.10 0.91
CA TYR A 116 4.58 -18.94 2.30
C TYR A 116 3.31 -18.11 2.46
N LEU A 117 2.98 -17.27 1.48
CA LEU A 117 1.76 -16.46 1.49
C LEU A 117 0.73 -16.91 0.43
N GLY A 118 1.08 -17.88 -0.42
CA GLY A 118 0.22 -18.32 -1.51
C GLY A 118 0.02 -17.27 -2.61
N ILE A 119 0.87 -16.24 -2.68
CA ILE A 119 0.75 -15.19 -3.70
C ILE A 119 1.34 -15.71 -5.01
N GLU A 120 0.47 -16.12 -5.89
CA GLU A 120 0.80 -16.64 -7.22
C GLU A 120 -0.20 -16.13 -8.27
N GLY A 121 0.02 -16.48 -9.55
CA GLY A 121 -0.78 -16.01 -10.67
C GLY A 121 -0.16 -14.81 -11.39
N LYS A 122 -0.78 -14.41 -12.48
CA LYS A 122 -0.37 -13.29 -13.32
C LYS A 122 -1.32 -12.11 -13.13
N ILE A 123 -0.88 -10.93 -13.49
CA ILE A 123 -1.74 -9.72 -13.48
C ILE A 123 -2.92 -9.91 -14.43
N GLY A 124 -2.74 -10.63 -15.56
CA GLY A 124 -3.82 -10.98 -16.48
C GLY A 124 -4.89 -11.90 -15.90
N ASP A 125 -4.59 -12.66 -14.84
CA ASP A 125 -5.55 -13.53 -14.14
C ASP A 125 -6.49 -12.74 -13.21
N LEU A 126 -6.12 -11.48 -12.88
CA LEU A 126 -6.91 -10.63 -11.98
C LEU A 126 -8.24 -10.23 -12.64
N GLU A 127 -9.28 -10.21 -11.84
CA GLU A 127 -10.56 -9.63 -12.26
C GLU A 127 -10.36 -8.19 -12.75
N LYS A 128 -11.05 -7.80 -13.82
CA LYS A 128 -10.87 -6.48 -14.44
C LYS A 128 -11.25 -5.30 -13.54
N ARG A 129 -12.09 -5.56 -12.55
CA ARG A 129 -12.53 -4.55 -11.55
C ARG A 129 -12.46 -5.12 -10.15
N PRO A 130 -11.99 -4.29 -9.22
CA PRO A 130 -11.37 -2.98 -9.38
C PRO A 130 -10.07 -3.02 -10.19
N THR A 131 -9.73 -1.93 -10.90
CA THR A 131 -8.40 -1.79 -11.49
C THR A 131 -7.39 -1.67 -10.36
N TRP A 132 -6.36 -2.50 -10.37
CA TRP A 132 -5.31 -2.46 -9.37
C TRP A 132 -4.01 -1.92 -9.95
N CYS A 133 -3.55 -0.80 -9.42
CA CYS A 133 -2.28 -0.14 -9.73
C CYS A 133 -1.25 -0.46 -8.63
N ILE A 134 -0.23 -1.23 -8.96
CA ILE A 134 0.90 -1.56 -8.07
C ILE A 134 2.03 -0.60 -8.42
N ASN A 135 2.41 0.30 -7.51
CA ASN A 135 3.39 1.34 -7.78
C ASN A 135 4.80 0.92 -7.40
N ALA A 136 5.75 1.28 -8.24
CA ALA A 136 7.18 1.17 -8.08
C ALA A 136 7.86 2.45 -8.63
N VAL A 137 9.18 2.53 -8.61
CA VAL A 137 9.97 3.63 -9.19
C VAL A 137 11.01 3.08 -10.14
N THR A 138 11.12 3.69 -11.32
CA THR A 138 12.22 3.42 -12.25
C THR A 138 13.48 4.14 -11.79
N TYR A 139 14.55 3.40 -11.48
CA TYR A 139 15.82 3.99 -11.06
C TYR A 139 16.42 4.91 -12.12
N GLU A 140 16.34 4.51 -13.39
CA GLU A 140 16.94 5.23 -14.52
C GLU A 140 16.28 6.59 -14.79
N THR A 141 14.96 6.69 -14.53
CA THR A 141 14.19 7.91 -14.84
C THR A 141 13.78 8.70 -13.61
N GLY A 142 13.77 8.06 -12.44
CA GLY A 142 13.22 8.64 -11.22
C GLY A 142 11.69 8.80 -11.26
N MET A 143 11.02 8.24 -12.27
CA MET A 143 9.56 8.35 -12.44
C MET A 143 8.83 7.16 -11.85
N ARG A 144 7.55 7.38 -11.55
CA ARG A 144 6.65 6.31 -11.15
C ARG A 144 6.55 5.24 -12.23
N PHE A 145 6.84 4.01 -11.85
CA PHE A 145 6.55 2.82 -12.64
C PHE A 145 5.33 2.13 -12.04
N PHE A 146 4.41 1.66 -12.86
CA PHE A 146 3.24 0.94 -12.37
C PHE A 146 3.01 -0.37 -13.10
N PHE A 147 2.33 -1.28 -12.40
CA PHE A 147 1.77 -2.51 -12.96
C PHE A 147 0.26 -2.50 -12.76
N SER A 148 -0.48 -2.78 -13.83
CA SER A 148 -1.94 -2.92 -13.77
C SER A 148 -2.42 -3.99 -14.75
N GLN A 149 -3.71 -4.33 -14.68
CA GLN A 149 -4.30 -5.35 -15.54
C GLN A 149 -4.21 -5.00 -17.04
N GLU A 150 -4.12 -3.75 -17.37
CA GLU A 150 -4.11 -3.30 -18.76
C GLU A 150 -2.69 -2.92 -19.22
N TRP A 151 -2.03 -2.04 -18.48
CA TRP A 151 -0.75 -1.49 -18.84
C TRP A 151 0.23 -1.54 -17.68
N CYS A 152 1.50 -1.72 -18.02
CA CYS A 152 2.64 -1.59 -17.12
C CYS A 152 3.67 -0.65 -17.74
N GLY A 153 4.34 0.16 -16.94
CA GLY A 153 5.40 1.02 -17.47
C GLY A 153 5.58 2.32 -16.71
N ASP A 154 6.29 3.20 -17.37
CA ASP A 154 6.73 4.51 -16.92
C ASP A 154 6.51 5.51 -18.07
N ARG A 155 5.95 6.67 -17.76
CA ARG A 155 5.62 7.70 -18.78
C ARG A 155 6.81 8.17 -19.61
N SER A 156 8.04 8.04 -19.12
CA SER A 156 9.26 8.47 -19.83
C SER A 156 9.81 7.38 -20.75
N ILE A 157 9.50 6.12 -20.48
CA ILE A 157 10.03 4.96 -21.22
C ILE A 157 8.97 4.42 -22.18
N GLY A 158 7.70 4.45 -21.77
CA GLY A 158 6.58 3.85 -22.46
C GLY A 158 5.94 2.73 -21.66
N TYR A 159 5.00 2.03 -22.31
CA TYR A 159 4.13 1.05 -21.67
C TYR A 159 4.16 -0.30 -22.40
N PHE A 160 3.86 -1.36 -21.67
CA PHE A 160 3.66 -2.70 -22.23
C PHE A 160 2.44 -3.37 -21.58
N ARG A 161 1.90 -4.42 -22.23
CA ARG A 161 0.76 -5.17 -21.70
C ARG A 161 1.17 -6.03 -20.51
N GLY A 162 0.46 -5.88 -19.38
CA GLY A 162 0.82 -6.50 -18.11
C GLY A 162 0.38 -7.96 -17.93
N GLU A 163 -0.30 -8.55 -18.92
CA GLU A 163 -0.99 -9.83 -18.79
C GLU A 163 -0.08 -10.98 -18.31
N GLU A 164 1.16 -11.02 -18.80
CA GLU A 164 2.13 -12.06 -18.47
C GLU A 164 2.97 -11.78 -17.20
N VAL A 165 2.85 -10.58 -16.61
CA VAL A 165 3.60 -10.22 -15.41
C VAL A 165 3.06 -11.00 -14.21
N LYS A 166 3.94 -11.67 -13.47
CA LYS A 166 3.55 -12.37 -12.25
C LYS A 166 3.25 -11.35 -11.14
N VAL A 167 2.15 -11.55 -10.42
CA VAL A 167 1.76 -10.70 -9.28
C VAL A 167 2.89 -10.60 -8.26
N GLY A 168 3.54 -11.72 -7.91
CA GLY A 168 4.67 -11.72 -6.99
C GLY A 168 5.87 -10.89 -7.46
N GLU A 169 6.10 -10.78 -8.78
CA GLU A 169 7.17 -9.96 -9.35
C GLU A 169 6.84 -8.47 -9.26
N ALA A 170 5.60 -8.08 -9.59
CA ALA A 170 5.12 -6.70 -9.45
C ALA A 170 5.19 -6.22 -7.99
N ILE A 171 4.77 -7.09 -7.04
CA ILE A 171 4.86 -6.77 -5.61
C ILE A 171 6.33 -6.67 -5.17
N SER A 172 7.21 -7.54 -5.68
CA SER A 172 8.64 -7.47 -5.35
C SER A 172 9.31 -6.21 -5.86
N ALA A 173 8.83 -5.65 -6.98
CA ALA A 173 9.25 -4.33 -7.45
C ALA A 173 8.72 -3.23 -6.51
N SER A 174 7.43 -3.29 -6.16
CA SER A 174 6.75 -2.33 -5.29
C SER A 174 7.26 -2.32 -3.85
N ALA A 175 7.77 -3.44 -3.33
CA ALA A 175 8.32 -3.60 -1.99
C ALA A 175 9.87 -3.67 -1.97
N GLY A 176 10.51 -3.37 -3.07
CA GLY A 176 11.96 -3.45 -3.27
C GLY A 176 12.74 -2.30 -2.63
N PHE A 177 12.58 -2.08 -1.31
CA PHE A 177 13.31 -1.01 -0.63
C PHE A 177 14.82 -1.21 -0.78
N PRO A 178 15.59 -0.20 -1.30
CA PRO A 178 16.95 -0.37 -1.78
C PRO A 178 17.93 -0.97 -0.78
N ILE A 179 17.77 -0.66 0.50
CA ILE A 179 18.70 -1.11 1.59
C ILE A 179 18.33 -2.50 2.10
N LEU A 180 17.03 -2.85 2.13
CA LEU A 180 16.53 -4.09 2.76
C LEU A 180 16.40 -5.24 1.76
N ILE A 181 15.64 -5.02 0.70
CA ILE A 181 15.24 -6.05 -0.28
C ILE A 181 16.00 -5.88 -1.60
N GLY A 182 16.32 -4.62 -1.96
CA GLY A 182 17.09 -4.27 -3.14
C GLY A 182 16.24 -4.19 -4.41
N VAL A 183 16.93 -4.01 -5.51
CA VAL A 183 16.39 -3.66 -6.82
C VAL A 183 15.72 -4.85 -7.50
N TYR A 184 14.50 -4.69 -8.02
CA TYR A 184 13.92 -5.60 -8.99
C TYR A 184 14.43 -5.29 -10.39
N LYS A 185 14.87 -6.30 -11.14
CA LYS A 185 15.44 -6.15 -12.48
C LYS A 185 14.47 -6.67 -13.54
N LEU A 186 13.74 -5.77 -14.18
CA LEU A 186 12.84 -6.08 -15.27
C LEU A 186 13.62 -6.17 -16.58
N LYS A 187 13.51 -7.28 -17.29
CA LYS A 187 14.11 -7.45 -18.62
C LYS A 187 13.23 -6.83 -19.68
N ARG A 188 13.72 -5.76 -20.35
CA ARG A 188 12.93 -5.02 -21.37
C ARG A 188 12.54 -5.88 -22.55
N GLU A 189 13.44 -6.74 -22.97
CA GLU A 189 13.29 -7.64 -24.15
C GLU A 189 12.19 -8.70 -24.01
N LEU A 190 11.61 -8.87 -22.83
CA LEU A 190 10.50 -9.81 -22.63
C LEU A 190 9.14 -9.24 -23.01
N TYR A 191 9.06 -7.92 -23.28
CA TYR A 191 7.81 -7.24 -23.51
C TYR A 191 7.84 -6.40 -24.78
N GLU A 192 6.69 -6.28 -25.45
CA GLU A 192 6.47 -5.32 -26.52
C GLU A 192 6.11 -3.96 -25.91
N TRP A 193 6.89 -2.94 -26.27
CA TRP A 193 6.71 -1.62 -25.71
C TRP A 193 5.96 -0.70 -26.67
N TYR A 194 5.16 0.18 -26.08
CA TYR A 194 4.37 1.19 -26.76
C TYR A 194 4.70 2.57 -26.19
N ASP A 195 4.45 3.61 -26.99
CA ASP A 195 4.56 4.99 -26.53
C ASP A 195 3.49 5.30 -25.45
N ILE A 196 3.51 6.54 -24.94
CA ILE A 196 2.57 7.00 -23.90
C ILE A 196 1.10 6.97 -24.35
N THR A 197 0.83 6.88 -25.64
CA THR A 197 -0.54 6.74 -26.18
C THR A 197 -1.04 5.29 -26.18
N GLY A 198 -0.14 4.33 -26.01
CA GLY A 198 -0.43 2.91 -26.11
C GLY A 198 -0.71 2.40 -27.52
N ILE A 199 -0.45 3.22 -28.53
CA ILE A 199 -0.79 2.94 -29.94
C ILE A 199 0.46 2.55 -30.74
N LYS A 200 1.52 3.35 -30.65
CA LYS A 200 2.72 3.15 -31.46
C LYS A 200 3.73 2.27 -30.72
N LYS A 201 4.14 1.18 -31.35
CA LYS A 201 5.26 0.37 -30.84
C LYS A 201 6.55 1.19 -30.85
N VAL A 202 7.31 1.07 -29.76
CA VAL A 202 8.62 1.71 -29.61
C VAL A 202 9.68 0.67 -29.31
N GLU A 203 10.83 0.82 -29.98
CA GLU A 203 11.98 -0.02 -29.69
C GLU A 203 12.61 0.41 -28.36
N GLN A 204 12.87 -0.57 -27.52
CA GLN A 204 13.58 -0.34 -26.27
C GLN A 204 15.02 -0.83 -26.39
N PRO A 205 16.00 -0.08 -25.82
CA PRO A 205 17.36 -0.59 -25.73
C PRO A 205 17.38 -1.91 -24.97
N ARG A 206 18.21 -2.85 -25.43
CA ARG A 206 18.39 -4.14 -24.71
C ARG A 206 18.92 -3.88 -23.31
N GLY A 207 18.47 -4.67 -22.35
CA GLY A 207 18.93 -4.60 -20.99
C GLY A 207 17.82 -4.63 -19.95
N LYS A 208 18.17 -4.26 -18.74
CA LYS A 208 17.27 -4.34 -17.58
C LYS A 208 16.90 -2.94 -17.11
N LEU A 209 15.64 -2.75 -16.77
CA LEU A 209 15.20 -1.64 -15.92
C LEU A 209 15.36 -2.03 -14.46
N HIS A 210 15.78 -1.10 -13.67
CA HIS A 210 15.94 -1.27 -12.22
C HIS A 210 14.77 -0.59 -11.51
N LEU A 211 13.92 -1.39 -10.86
CA LEU A 211 12.75 -0.89 -10.15
C LEU A 211 12.98 -0.95 -8.65
N TRP A 212 12.67 0.14 -7.98
CA TRP A 212 12.70 0.33 -6.55
C TRP A 212 11.30 0.41 -5.95
N ASP A 213 11.23 0.28 -4.64
CA ASP A 213 10.02 0.48 -3.85
C ASP A 213 9.32 1.79 -4.22
N GLY A 214 8.01 1.72 -4.46
CA GLY A 214 7.20 2.89 -4.79
C GLY A 214 7.21 3.96 -3.70
N GLY A 215 7.47 3.57 -2.46
CA GLY A 215 7.56 4.48 -1.32
C GLY A 215 8.71 5.48 -1.39
N VAL A 216 9.69 5.26 -2.27
CA VAL A 216 10.76 6.25 -2.55
C VAL A 216 10.20 7.45 -3.30
N TYR A 217 9.17 7.26 -4.12
CA TYR A 217 8.55 8.30 -4.94
C TYR A 217 7.27 8.84 -4.30
N ASP A 218 6.30 7.98 -4.02
CA ASP A 218 5.01 8.29 -3.39
C ASP A 218 4.58 7.13 -2.51
N ASN A 219 4.86 7.20 -1.20
CA ASN A 219 4.55 6.14 -0.27
C ASN A 219 3.04 5.95 -0.04
N LEU A 220 2.23 6.92 -0.39
CA LEU A 220 0.77 6.86 -0.26
C LEU A 220 0.13 6.16 -1.46
N GLY A 221 0.81 6.12 -2.61
CA GLY A 221 0.23 5.68 -3.87
C GLY A 221 -0.91 6.61 -4.33
N LEU A 222 -0.80 7.89 -4.01
CA LEU A 222 -1.87 8.87 -4.19
C LEU A 222 -1.94 9.42 -5.62
N GLU A 223 -0.82 9.54 -6.30
CA GLU A 223 -0.75 10.15 -7.62
C GLU A 223 -1.78 9.57 -8.61
N PRO A 224 -1.95 8.23 -8.78
CA PRO A 224 -2.95 7.69 -9.70
C PRO A 224 -4.39 8.02 -9.31
N ILE A 225 -4.68 8.12 -8.02
CA ILE A 225 -6.01 8.49 -7.52
C ILE A 225 -6.29 9.95 -7.83
N TYR A 226 -5.29 10.82 -7.58
CA TYR A 226 -5.39 12.24 -7.85
C TYR A 226 -5.59 12.52 -9.33
N GLU A 227 -4.82 11.88 -10.22
CA GLU A 227 -4.97 11.96 -11.67
C GLU A 227 -6.41 11.60 -12.11
N LEU A 228 -6.97 10.48 -11.59
CA LEU A 228 -8.33 10.04 -11.92
C LEU A 228 -9.44 10.97 -11.41
N MET A 229 -9.20 11.75 -10.37
CA MET A 229 -10.19 12.67 -9.81
C MET A 229 -10.13 14.06 -10.43
N THR A 230 -8.96 14.49 -10.87
CA THR A 230 -8.70 15.86 -11.37
C THR A 230 -8.73 15.97 -12.89
N GLU A 231 -8.48 14.90 -13.64
CA GLU A 231 -8.52 14.94 -15.10
C GLU A 231 -9.95 15.17 -15.63
N GLU A 232 -10.16 16.27 -16.34
CA GLU A 232 -11.44 16.62 -16.97
C GLU A 232 -11.91 15.62 -18.04
N ARG A 233 -11.00 14.85 -18.63
CA ARG A 233 -11.28 13.89 -19.73
C ARG A 233 -11.63 12.49 -19.26
N SER A 234 -11.46 12.17 -18.01
CA SER A 234 -11.88 10.87 -17.50
C SER A 234 -13.39 10.91 -17.28
N ILE A 235 -14.11 10.02 -17.92
CA ILE A 235 -15.42 9.59 -17.39
C ILE A 235 -15.11 9.18 -15.94
N LYS A 236 -15.51 10.02 -14.95
CA LYS A 236 -15.12 9.88 -13.56
C LYS A 236 -15.30 8.42 -13.12
N ARG A 237 -14.20 7.65 -13.21
CA ARG A 237 -14.19 6.24 -12.79
C ARG A 237 -14.40 6.13 -11.30
N ILE A 238 -13.96 7.17 -10.57
CA ILE A 238 -14.12 7.30 -9.11
C ILE A 238 -14.70 8.68 -8.78
N ASN A 239 -15.52 8.73 -7.75
CA ASN A 239 -16.12 9.98 -7.24
C ASN A 239 -15.95 10.13 -5.74
N PHE A 240 -15.23 9.21 -5.11
CA PHE A 240 -14.89 9.25 -3.71
C PHE A 240 -13.54 8.53 -3.52
N CYS A 241 -12.65 9.05 -2.70
CA CYS A 241 -11.40 8.38 -2.43
C CYS A 241 -11.16 8.13 -0.94
N ILE A 242 -10.46 7.04 -0.65
CA ILE A 242 -10.02 6.67 0.69
C ILE A 242 -8.52 6.46 0.63
N ILE A 243 -7.78 7.25 1.41
CA ILE A 243 -6.34 7.10 1.57
C ILE A 243 -6.09 6.50 2.94
N SER A 244 -5.48 5.32 2.95
CA SER A 244 -5.06 4.62 4.15
C SER A 244 -3.55 4.73 4.28
N ASP A 245 -3.09 5.59 5.18
CA ASP A 245 -1.69 5.88 5.45
C ASP A 245 -1.21 5.11 6.68
N ALA A 246 -0.43 4.07 6.45
CA ALA A 246 0.29 3.31 7.47
C ALA A 246 1.81 3.59 7.43
N GLY A 247 2.22 4.68 6.77
CA GLY A 247 3.61 5.11 6.70
C GLY A 247 4.18 5.43 8.09
N ALA A 248 5.50 5.31 8.24
CA ALA A 248 6.17 5.74 9.46
C ALA A 248 6.09 7.27 9.56
N GLY A 249 5.69 7.77 10.73
CA GLY A 249 5.94 9.17 11.06
C GLY A 249 7.45 9.45 11.13
N ILE A 250 7.83 10.72 11.13
CA ILE A 250 9.21 11.09 11.42
C ILE A 250 9.52 10.61 12.85
N GLU A 251 10.41 9.60 12.97
CA GLU A 251 10.89 9.16 14.27
C GLU A 251 11.39 10.38 15.06
N SER A 252 10.92 10.55 16.29
CA SER A 252 11.31 11.67 17.11
C SER A 252 12.83 11.66 17.32
N PHE A 253 13.44 12.82 17.41
CA PHE A 253 14.89 13.00 17.61
C PHE A 253 15.43 12.24 18.83
N SER A 254 14.57 11.91 19.79
CA SER A 254 14.91 11.16 20.99
C SER A 254 15.31 9.70 20.75
N GLN A 255 14.91 9.10 19.64
CA GLN A 255 15.26 7.72 19.27
C GLN A 255 16.63 7.62 18.57
N TYR A 256 17.15 8.73 18.05
CA TYR A 256 18.53 8.75 17.54
C TYR A 256 19.52 8.81 18.69
N ARG A 257 20.02 7.65 19.12
CA ARG A 257 21.09 7.56 20.12
C ARG A 257 22.29 8.40 19.68
N ARG A 258 22.76 9.29 20.56
CA ARG A 258 24.01 10.01 20.45
C ARG A 258 25.15 8.96 20.40
N GLY A 259 25.67 8.65 19.24
CA GLY A 259 26.83 7.79 19.13
C GLY A 259 26.96 7.14 17.74
N VAL A 260 27.96 7.59 17.00
CA VAL A 260 28.45 7.05 15.74
C VAL A 260 27.40 6.99 14.62
N PHE A 261 27.23 8.10 13.93
CA PHE A 261 26.52 8.15 12.66
C PHE A 261 27.34 7.41 11.59
N GLY A 262 27.05 6.13 11.38
CA GLY A 262 27.52 5.44 10.20
C GLY A 262 26.97 6.09 8.94
N ARG A 263 27.76 6.13 7.85
CA ARG A 263 27.31 6.69 6.55
C ARG A 263 25.96 6.12 6.11
N THR A 264 25.70 4.86 6.38
CA THR A 264 24.42 4.17 6.04
C THR A 264 23.22 4.72 6.79
N GLU A 265 23.37 5.04 8.08
CA GLU A 265 22.29 5.62 8.91
C GLU A 265 21.99 7.06 8.49
N ALA A 266 23.02 7.84 8.15
CA ALA A 266 22.85 9.20 7.65
C ALA A 266 22.09 9.21 6.31
N ILE A 267 22.42 8.30 5.38
CA ILE A 267 21.72 8.16 4.10
C ILE A 267 20.27 7.73 4.33
N LYS A 268 20.03 6.74 5.20
CA LYS A 268 18.68 6.32 5.56
C LYS A 268 17.86 7.50 6.09
N ARG A 269 18.42 8.27 7.02
CA ARG A 269 17.76 9.44 7.60
C ARG A 269 17.45 10.51 6.56
N LEU A 270 18.37 10.78 5.62
CA LEU A 270 18.14 11.72 4.53
C LEU A 270 16.96 11.29 3.66
N LEU A 271 16.90 10.00 3.30
CA LEU A 271 15.79 9.44 2.53
C LEU A 271 14.46 9.52 3.30
N ASP A 272 14.45 9.21 4.60
CA ASP A 272 13.27 9.31 5.45
C ASP A 272 12.74 10.75 5.52
N ILE A 273 13.63 11.74 5.67
CA ILE A 273 13.25 13.16 5.67
C ILE A 273 12.66 13.58 4.32
N ALA A 274 13.32 13.21 3.21
CA ALA A 274 12.85 13.55 1.88
C ALA A 274 11.50 12.91 1.57
N ALA A 275 11.33 11.61 1.84
CA ALA A 275 10.09 10.88 1.64
C ALA A 275 8.94 11.45 2.50
N ASN A 276 9.20 11.78 3.77
CA ASN A 276 8.20 12.40 4.62
C ASN A 276 7.77 13.79 4.09
N LYS A 277 8.71 14.59 3.58
CA LYS A 277 8.36 15.90 3.01
C LYS A 277 7.49 15.76 1.76
N VAL A 278 7.81 14.80 0.87
CA VAL A 278 6.99 14.49 -0.30
C VAL A 278 5.59 14.03 0.13
N ASN A 279 5.50 13.13 1.09
CA ASN A 279 4.20 12.65 1.61
C ASN A 279 3.37 13.78 2.20
N MET A 280 3.98 14.70 2.97
CA MET A 280 3.28 15.86 3.53
C MET A 280 2.69 16.74 2.43
N LEU A 281 3.49 17.06 1.39
CA LEU A 281 3.03 17.89 0.26
C LEU A 281 1.89 17.21 -0.51
N ASN A 282 1.99 15.89 -0.73
CA ASN A 282 0.94 15.12 -1.39
C ASN A 282 -0.36 15.14 -0.57
N VAL A 283 -0.26 14.98 0.76
CA VAL A 283 -1.42 15.06 1.66
C VAL A 283 -2.03 16.45 1.65
N GLU A 284 -1.21 17.51 1.75
CA GLU A 284 -1.69 18.91 1.69
C GLU A 284 -2.45 19.17 0.39
N CYS A 285 -1.86 18.79 -0.75
CA CYS A 285 -2.50 18.92 -2.06
C CYS A 285 -3.83 18.15 -2.13
N PHE A 286 -3.86 16.92 -1.62
CA PHE A 286 -5.07 16.11 -1.53
C PHE A 286 -6.14 16.76 -0.65
N LEU A 287 -5.77 17.26 0.53
CA LEU A 287 -6.68 17.92 1.45
C LEU A 287 -7.29 19.18 0.83
N GLU A 288 -6.49 19.96 0.12
CA GLU A 288 -6.96 21.18 -0.54
C GLU A 288 -7.95 20.93 -1.68
N HIS A 289 -7.71 19.92 -2.51
CA HIS A 289 -8.48 19.71 -3.73
C HIS A 289 -9.63 18.72 -3.56
N ILE A 290 -9.47 17.71 -2.72
CA ILE A 290 -10.41 16.59 -2.64
C ILE A 290 -11.23 16.59 -1.36
N LEU A 291 -10.63 16.87 -0.20
CA LEU A 291 -11.39 16.91 1.06
C LEU A 291 -12.28 18.14 1.17
N LYS A 292 -11.89 19.30 0.60
CA LYS A 292 -12.77 20.48 0.55
C LYS A 292 -14.12 20.19 -0.12
N GLU A 293 -14.13 19.29 -1.11
CA GLU A 293 -15.35 18.85 -1.78
C GLU A 293 -16.07 17.69 -1.06
N GLU A 294 -15.60 17.31 0.12
CA GLU A 294 -16.09 16.15 0.87
C GLU A 294 -16.09 14.81 0.08
N ASN A 295 -15.22 14.68 -0.91
CA ASN A 295 -15.15 13.52 -1.79
C ASN A 295 -14.08 12.50 -1.36
N GLY A 296 -13.64 12.51 -0.10
CA GLY A 296 -12.65 11.55 0.37
C GLY A 296 -12.50 11.45 1.87
N PHE A 297 -11.66 10.47 2.28
CA PHE A 297 -11.18 10.29 3.64
C PHE A 297 -9.67 10.06 3.64
N TYR A 298 -8.99 10.70 4.57
CA TYR A 298 -7.60 10.40 4.91
C TYR A 298 -7.56 9.74 6.29
N VAL A 299 -7.00 8.53 6.34
CA VAL A 299 -6.95 7.66 7.52
C VAL A 299 -5.50 7.37 7.83
N LYS A 300 -4.96 7.95 8.90
CA LYS A 300 -3.55 7.82 9.26
C LYS A 300 -3.34 6.95 10.48
N ILE A 301 -2.31 6.13 10.43
CA ILE A 301 -1.88 5.30 11.56
C ILE A 301 -1.26 6.17 12.67
N GLY A 302 -1.43 5.75 13.91
CA GLY A 302 -0.82 6.40 15.08
C GLY A 302 -1.60 7.58 15.65
N GLU A 303 -2.54 8.17 14.89
CA GLU A 303 -3.38 9.25 15.40
C GLU A 303 -4.37 8.74 16.45
N SER A 304 -4.49 9.43 17.55
CA SER A 304 -5.43 9.08 18.62
C SER A 304 -6.84 9.61 18.37
N PRO A 305 -7.87 8.92 18.87
CA PRO A 305 -9.24 9.43 18.79
C PRO A 305 -9.44 10.79 19.44
N GLU A 306 -8.71 11.06 20.53
CA GLU A 306 -8.78 12.33 21.25
C GLU A 306 -8.17 13.51 20.48
N GLU A 307 -7.08 13.27 19.71
CA GLU A 307 -6.48 14.29 18.84
C GLU A 307 -7.48 14.74 17.78
N ILE A 308 -8.20 13.81 17.20
CA ILE A 308 -9.20 14.10 16.18
C ILE A 308 -10.38 14.86 16.76
N LEU A 309 -10.91 14.42 17.91
CA LEU A 309 -12.00 15.16 18.56
C LEU A 309 -11.62 16.60 18.90
N ARG A 310 -10.36 16.85 19.25
CA ARG A 310 -9.85 18.22 19.48
C ARG A 310 -9.78 19.03 18.19
N GLU A 311 -9.27 18.45 17.13
CA GLU A 311 -9.11 19.11 15.83
C GLU A 311 -10.47 19.54 15.24
N TYR A 312 -11.50 18.73 15.42
CA TYR A 312 -12.85 19.03 14.91
C TYR A 312 -13.80 19.70 15.93
N GLY A 313 -13.29 20.14 17.09
CA GLY A 313 -14.07 20.90 18.08
C GLY A 313 -15.29 20.16 18.64
N CYS A 314 -15.28 18.83 18.65
CA CYS A 314 -16.45 18.01 18.94
C CYS A 314 -16.75 17.91 20.44
N THR A 315 -17.82 18.58 20.90
CA THR A 315 -18.25 18.63 22.31
C THR A 315 -19.34 17.61 22.66
N GLU A 316 -19.86 16.84 21.72
CA GLU A 316 -21.00 15.95 21.96
C GLU A 316 -20.65 14.76 22.86
N VAL A 317 -21.44 14.59 23.92
CA VAL A 317 -21.31 13.49 24.90
C VAL A 317 -21.35 12.11 24.24
N ARG A 318 -22.10 11.97 23.13
CA ARG A 318 -22.24 10.71 22.38
C ARG A 318 -20.95 10.30 21.69
N LYS A 319 -20.20 11.29 21.16
CA LYS A 319 -18.90 11.05 20.51
C LYS A 319 -17.83 10.73 21.55
N ARG A 320 -17.87 11.34 22.73
CA ARG A 320 -16.96 11.00 23.84
C ARG A 320 -17.10 9.54 24.28
N LYS A 321 -18.31 9.05 24.51
CA LYS A 321 -18.56 7.63 24.88
C LYS A 321 -18.07 6.64 23.81
N LEU A 322 -18.12 7.04 22.53
CA LEU A 322 -17.62 6.19 21.46
C LEU A 322 -16.10 6.08 21.51
N VAL A 323 -15.42 7.21 21.75
CA VAL A 323 -13.94 7.26 21.84
C VAL A 323 -13.45 6.50 23.07
N GLU A 324 -14.14 6.55 24.19
CA GLU A 324 -13.81 5.77 25.40
C GLU A 324 -13.76 4.26 25.15
N SER A 325 -14.46 3.77 24.11
CA SER A 325 -14.42 2.36 23.70
C SER A 325 -13.31 2.01 22.71
N MET A 326 -12.55 3.00 22.23
CA MET A 326 -11.46 2.84 21.25
C MET A 326 -10.09 2.68 21.93
N LEU A 327 -9.06 2.42 21.12
CA LEU A 327 -7.70 2.38 21.62
C LEU A 327 -7.30 3.72 22.21
N SER A 328 -6.64 3.68 23.36
CA SER A 328 -6.10 4.88 24.05
C SER A 328 -4.98 5.51 23.23
N SER A 329 -4.70 6.81 23.48
CA SER A 329 -3.60 7.54 22.82
C SER A 329 -2.27 6.80 22.92
N LYS A 330 -1.98 6.16 24.07
CA LYS A 330 -0.75 5.37 24.28
C LYS A 330 -0.71 4.10 23.39
N GLU A 331 -1.84 3.44 23.18
CA GLU A 331 -1.93 2.28 22.30
C GLU A 331 -1.82 2.70 20.84
N CYS A 332 -2.45 3.81 20.44
CA CYS A 332 -2.32 4.37 19.10
C CYS A 332 -0.87 4.75 18.79
N GLN A 333 -0.17 5.38 19.73
CA GLN A 333 1.25 5.69 19.61
C GLN A 333 2.08 4.42 19.40
N LYS A 334 1.87 3.36 20.21
CA LYS A 334 2.55 2.06 20.04
C LYS A 334 2.32 1.45 18.66
N VAL A 335 1.11 1.59 18.12
CA VAL A 335 0.80 1.13 16.76
C VAL A 335 1.57 1.95 15.72
N GLY A 336 1.64 3.27 15.87
CA GLY A 336 2.40 4.17 15.00
C GLY A 336 3.91 3.89 15.02
N GLU A 337 4.44 3.47 16.16
CA GLU A 337 5.86 3.13 16.37
C GLU A 337 6.21 1.67 16.01
N TYR A 338 5.23 0.84 15.66
CA TYR A 338 5.51 -0.56 15.27
C TYR A 338 6.38 -0.60 14.01
N GLY A 339 7.34 -1.54 13.98
CA GLY A 339 8.33 -1.65 12.89
C GLY A 339 7.72 -1.82 11.50
N THR A 340 8.44 -1.35 10.49
CA THR A 340 8.06 -1.47 9.07
C THR A 340 8.70 -2.68 8.38
N ASP A 341 9.26 -3.61 9.16
CA ASP A 341 9.82 -4.87 8.67
C ASP A 341 8.69 -5.88 8.27
N LEU A 342 9.10 -7.07 7.85
CA LEU A 342 8.18 -8.15 7.48
C LEU A 342 8.22 -9.31 8.49
N LYS A 343 8.61 -9.04 9.74
CA LYS A 343 8.59 -10.02 10.82
C LYS A 343 7.17 -10.43 11.17
N ARG A 344 7.07 -11.66 11.67
CA ARG A 344 5.80 -12.18 12.18
C ARG A 344 5.33 -11.35 13.38
N PRO A 345 4.11 -10.82 13.36
CA PRO A 345 3.56 -10.10 14.50
C PRO A 345 3.20 -11.05 15.66
N SER A 346 3.18 -10.55 16.87
CA SER A 346 2.48 -11.22 17.97
C SER A 346 0.96 -11.16 17.73
N VAL A 347 0.20 -12.07 18.34
CA VAL A 347 -1.28 -12.02 18.26
C VAL A 347 -1.82 -10.70 18.83
N GLU A 348 -1.19 -10.21 19.90
CA GLU A 348 -1.57 -8.94 20.53
C GLU A 348 -1.34 -7.74 19.58
N ASP A 349 -0.17 -7.67 18.95
CA ASP A 349 0.16 -6.58 18.02
C ASP A 349 -0.72 -6.65 16.78
N PHE A 350 -0.94 -7.85 16.22
CA PHE A 350 -1.84 -8.04 15.08
C PHE A 350 -3.24 -7.47 15.39
N ASN A 351 -3.83 -7.88 16.52
CA ASN A 351 -5.16 -7.44 16.93
C ASN A 351 -5.20 -5.93 17.19
N ARG A 352 -4.16 -5.37 17.83
CA ARG A 352 -4.07 -3.93 18.13
C ARG A 352 -3.98 -3.10 16.86
N ILE A 353 -3.11 -3.49 15.92
CA ILE A 353 -2.93 -2.76 14.65
C ILE A 353 -4.19 -2.85 13.78
N MET A 354 -4.78 -4.03 13.65
CA MET A 354 -5.99 -4.23 12.87
C MET A 354 -7.18 -3.46 13.48
N ARG A 355 -7.32 -3.49 14.81
CA ARG A 355 -8.33 -2.72 15.54
C ARG A 355 -8.14 -1.22 15.32
N HIS A 356 -6.90 -0.74 15.33
CA HIS A 356 -6.61 0.65 15.06
C HIS A 356 -7.06 1.09 13.67
N GLY A 357 -6.71 0.34 12.61
CA GLY A 357 -7.18 0.62 11.25
C GLY A 357 -8.71 0.65 11.13
N TYR A 358 -9.38 -0.30 11.76
CA TYR A 358 -10.85 -0.35 11.83
C TYR A 358 -11.44 0.89 12.53
N GLU A 359 -10.93 1.24 13.71
CA GLU A 359 -11.43 2.36 14.51
C GLU A 359 -11.19 3.71 13.83
N ARG A 360 -10.03 3.87 13.18
CA ARG A 360 -9.71 5.07 12.41
C ARG A 360 -10.70 5.28 11.26
N MET A 361 -10.98 4.23 10.50
CA MET A 361 -11.96 4.31 9.42
C MET A 361 -13.36 4.57 9.94
N LYS A 362 -13.73 3.95 11.06
CA LYS A 362 -15.02 4.16 11.74
C LYS A 362 -15.23 5.62 12.13
N LEU A 363 -14.20 6.29 12.67
CA LEU A 363 -14.27 7.70 13.05
C LEU A 363 -14.59 8.60 11.85
N LYS A 364 -13.92 8.41 10.70
CA LYS A 364 -14.18 9.21 9.50
C LYS A 364 -15.63 9.12 9.00
N PHE A 365 -16.27 7.97 9.16
CA PHE A 365 -17.69 7.83 8.83
C PHE A 365 -18.64 8.50 9.82
N ILE A 366 -18.23 8.67 11.06
CA ILE A 366 -19.03 9.33 12.10
C ILE A 366 -18.95 10.84 11.96
N GLU A 367 -17.75 11.37 11.71
CA GLU A 367 -17.52 12.81 11.45
C GLU A 367 -18.42 13.32 10.32
N LYS A 368 -18.60 12.54 9.25
CA LYS A 368 -19.41 12.94 8.09
C LYS A 368 -20.92 12.85 8.31
N ARG A 369 -21.39 12.29 9.43
CA ARG A 369 -22.82 12.19 9.78
C ARG A 369 -23.31 13.25 10.75
N GLY A 370 -22.44 14.05 11.30
CA GLY A 370 -22.73 15.23 12.13
C GLY A 370 -22.74 16.49 11.32
#